data_d0614222a6487548f34ab6f55a583353
#
_entry.id   d0614222a6487548f34ab6f55a583353
#
_cell.length_a   1.000
_cell.length_b   1.000
_cell.length_c   1.000
_cell.angle_alpha   90.00
_cell.angle_beta   90.00
_cell.angle_gamma   90.00
#
_symmetry.space_group_name_H-M   'P 1'
#
loop_
_entity.id
_entity.type
_entity.pdbx_description
1 polymer ?
#
loop_
_entity_poly.entity_id
_entity_poly.type
_entity_poly.pdbx_seq_one_letter_code
_entity_poly.pdbx_strand_id
1 'polypeptide(L)'
;MSSFKSPAYNVKAVPVEKIVANSYNPNVVAPPEMKLLELSIWEDGYTMPLVCYYREEEDIYELVDGYHRYLVMKTSVRIYKRENGLLPVTVINKDISNRMASTIRHNRARGMHSLELMTGIVAELSKSGMSDSWIMRNIGMDLSLIHISEPTRQAEIS
;
A
#
# COMPACT_ATOMS: atom_id res chain seq x y z
N MET A 1 27.51 15.93 -5.01
CA MET A 1 26.78 14.79 -5.56
C MET A 1 25.71 14.34 -4.57
N SER A 2 24.48 14.45 -4.98
CA SER A 2 23.44 13.97 -4.11
C SER A 2 23.44 12.44 -4.14
N SER A 3 23.54 11.84 -2.99
CA SER A 3 23.45 10.40 -2.88
C SER A 3 22.02 10.03 -2.51
N PHE A 4 21.35 9.33 -3.41
CA PHE A 4 20.06 8.77 -3.08
C PHE A 4 20.26 7.64 -2.07
N LYS A 5 19.47 7.67 -1.01
CA LYS A 5 19.51 6.64 0.02
C LYS A 5 18.14 5.95 0.08
N SER A 6 18.14 4.64 -0.08
CA SER A 6 16.90 3.88 -0.01
C SER A 6 16.23 4.02 1.36
N PRO A 7 14.91 4.17 1.39
CA PRO A 7 14.18 4.33 2.66
C PRO A 7 14.42 3.20 3.66
N ALA A 8 14.75 1.99 3.17
CA ALA A 8 14.99 0.85 4.04
C ALA A 8 16.16 1.05 5.01
N TYR A 9 17.05 1.99 4.72
CA TYR A 9 18.17 2.30 5.62
C TYR A 9 17.80 3.33 6.69
N ASN A 10 16.57 3.81 6.68
CA ASN A 10 16.11 4.80 7.65
C ASN A 10 14.74 4.38 8.19
N VAL A 11 14.74 3.36 9.05
CA VAL A 11 13.52 2.83 9.66
C VAL A 11 13.22 3.61 10.93
N LYS A 12 11.98 4.06 11.06
CA LYS A 12 11.52 4.81 12.23
C LYS A 12 10.51 3.99 13.01
N ALA A 13 10.50 4.14 14.34
CA ALA A 13 9.47 3.55 15.17
C ALA A 13 8.31 4.54 15.26
N VAL A 14 7.15 4.17 14.75
CA VAL A 14 5.99 5.07 14.67
C VAL A 14 4.81 4.45 15.43
N PRO A 15 4.15 5.22 16.32
CA PRO A 15 2.94 4.73 16.99
C PRO A 15 1.87 4.37 15.97
N VAL A 16 1.23 3.22 16.17
CA VAL A 16 0.19 2.75 15.23
C VAL A 16 -0.95 3.76 15.11
N GLU A 17 -1.21 4.56 16.15
CA GLU A 17 -2.24 5.58 16.15
C GLU A 17 -1.97 6.72 15.17
N LYS A 18 -0.71 6.88 14.75
CA LYS A 18 -0.33 7.88 13.75
C LYS A 18 -0.35 7.33 12.32
N ILE A 19 -0.67 6.06 12.14
CA ILE A 19 -0.70 5.43 10.82
C ILE A 19 -2.14 5.33 10.37
N VAL A 20 -2.42 5.76 9.14
CA VAL A 20 -3.75 5.67 8.54
C VAL A 20 -3.69 4.81 7.29
N ALA A 21 -4.66 3.93 7.14
CA ALA A 21 -4.81 3.16 5.93
C ALA A 21 -5.53 4.01 4.88
N ASN A 22 -5.25 3.73 3.61
CA ASN A 22 -5.91 4.43 2.52
C ASN A 22 -6.99 3.54 1.89
N SER A 23 -7.90 4.17 1.13
CA SER A 23 -9.03 3.48 0.50
C SER A 23 -8.64 2.70 -0.76
N TYR A 24 -7.43 2.88 -1.26
CA TYR A 24 -6.99 2.25 -2.50
C TYR A 24 -5.99 1.11 -2.28
N ASN A 25 -5.93 0.56 -1.09
CA ASN A 25 -5.10 -0.63 -0.83
C ASN A 25 -5.87 -1.86 -1.34
N PRO A 26 -5.38 -2.55 -2.38
CA PRO A 26 -6.12 -3.64 -3.01
C PRO A 26 -5.97 -5.00 -2.34
N ASN A 27 -5.17 -5.12 -1.30
CA ASN A 27 -4.88 -6.40 -0.70
C ASN A 27 -6.00 -6.88 0.21
N VAL A 28 -6.39 -8.14 0.02
CA VAL A 28 -7.37 -8.84 0.87
C VAL A 28 -6.76 -10.16 1.28
N VAL A 29 -6.77 -10.46 2.58
CA VAL A 29 -6.23 -11.70 3.13
C VAL A 29 -7.30 -12.38 3.96
N ALA A 30 -7.47 -13.68 3.75
CA ALA A 30 -8.45 -14.47 4.49
C ALA A 30 -8.07 -14.58 5.97
N PRO A 31 -9.06 -14.74 6.88
CA PRO A 31 -8.77 -14.83 8.32
C PRO A 31 -7.73 -15.89 8.73
N PRO A 32 -7.70 -17.11 8.14
CA PRO A 32 -6.66 -18.08 8.51
C PRO A 32 -5.25 -17.58 8.23
N GLU A 33 -5.04 -16.87 7.12
CA GLU A 33 -3.74 -16.28 6.77
C GLU A 33 -3.38 -15.16 7.71
N MET A 34 -4.37 -14.39 8.19
CA MET A 34 -4.13 -13.35 9.18
C MET A 34 -3.65 -13.94 10.50
N LYS A 35 -4.17 -15.10 10.91
CA LYS A 35 -3.72 -15.79 12.11
C LYS A 35 -2.28 -16.28 11.97
N LEU A 36 -1.92 -16.79 10.81
CA LEU A 36 -0.55 -17.22 10.54
C LEU A 36 0.42 -16.03 10.54
N LEU A 37 -0.02 -14.90 10.00
CA LEU A 37 0.79 -13.68 10.02
C LEU A 37 1.00 -13.19 11.44
N GLU A 38 -0.04 -13.20 12.26
CA GLU A 38 0.06 -12.81 13.66
C GLU A 38 1.04 -13.71 14.41
N LEU A 39 0.97 -15.03 14.19
CA LEU A 39 1.88 -15.97 14.81
C LEU A 39 3.32 -15.73 14.36
N SER A 40 3.52 -15.51 13.06
CA SER A 40 4.83 -15.23 12.50
C SER A 40 5.46 -13.99 13.13
N ILE A 41 4.66 -12.92 13.26
CA ILE A 41 5.15 -11.69 13.89
C ILE A 41 5.41 -11.90 15.38
N TRP A 42 4.57 -12.70 16.03
CA TRP A 42 4.80 -13.02 17.43
C TRP A 42 6.13 -13.76 17.62
N GLU A 43 6.40 -14.76 16.79
CA GLU A 43 7.61 -15.59 16.92
C GLU A 43 8.88 -14.86 16.47
N ASP A 44 8.83 -14.17 15.34
CA ASP A 44 10.02 -13.60 14.71
C ASP A 44 10.14 -12.07 14.87
N GLY A 45 9.07 -11.42 15.32
CA GLY A 45 9.00 -9.96 15.34
C GLY A 45 8.66 -9.39 13.98
N TYR A 46 8.60 -8.07 13.92
CA TYR A 46 8.43 -7.37 12.65
C TYR A 46 9.75 -7.38 11.90
N THR A 47 9.83 -8.15 10.84
CA THR A 47 11.06 -8.30 10.04
C THR A 47 11.09 -7.36 8.83
N MET A 48 9.96 -6.79 8.47
CA MET A 48 9.87 -5.87 7.33
C MET A 48 9.17 -4.59 7.78
N PRO A 49 9.76 -3.42 7.51
CA PRO A 49 9.08 -2.17 7.83
C PRO A 49 7.89 -1.94 6.92
N LEU A 50 6.91 -1.19 7.44
CA LEU A 50 5.83 -0.67 6.63
C LEU A 50 6.37 0.48 5.79
N VAL A 51 5.76 0.70 4.62
CA VAL A 51 6.11 1.82 3.76
C VAL A 51 4.96 2.82 3.84
N CYS A 52 5.29 4.05 4.19
CA CYS A 52 4.29 5.10 4.39
C CYS A 52 4.71 6.39 3.69
N TYR A 53 3.71 7.21 3.39
CA TYR A 53 3.89 8.60 3.04
C TYR A 53 3.61 9.45 4.28
N TYR A 54 4.50 10.39 4.60
CA TYR A 54 4.31 11.23 5.78
C TYR A 54 3.59 12.52 5.39
N ARG A 55 2.48 12.81 6.06
CA ARG A 55 1.77 14.07 5.92
C ARG A 55 2.21 14.99 7.06
N GLU A 56 3.10 15.90 6.73
CA GLU A 56 3.73 16.77 7.71
C GLU A 56 2.73 17.64 8.46
N GLU A 57 1.75 18.19 7.75
CA GLU A 57 0.76 19.11 8.33
C GLU A 57 -0.08 18.46 9.43
N GLU A 58 -0.38 17.18 9.27
CA GLU A 58 -1.23 16.43 10.19
C GLU A 58 -0.43 15.54 11.13
N ASP A 59 0.86 15.40 10.89
CA ASP A 59 1.75 14.48 11.62
C ASP A 59 1.19 13.06 11.62
N ILE A 60 0.80 12.58 10.46
CA ILE A 60 0.33 11.21 10.27
C ILE A 60 1.07 10.54 9.12
N TYR A 61 1.04 9.22 9.14
CA TYR A 61 1.69 8.39 8.14
C TYR A 61 0.63 7.64 7.34
N GLU A 62 0.54 7.92 6.06
CA GLU A 62 -0.41 7.25 5.18
C GLU A 62 0.22 5.99 4.63
N LEU A 63 -0.44 4.86 4.82
CA LEU A 63 0.09 3.55 4.49
C LEU A 63 0.16 3.34 2.98
N VAL A 64 1.34 2.95 2.48
CA VAL A 64 1.56 2.57 1.09
C VAL A 64 1.62 1.04 0.97
N ASP A 65 2.37 0.40 1.85
CA ASP A 65 2.54 -1.05 1.86
C ASP A 65 2.64 -1.56 3.29
N GLY A 66 2.08 -2.73 3.54
CA GLY A 66 2.10 -3.38 4.84
C GLY A 66 0.78 -3.32 5.59
N TYR A 67 -0.33 -3.21 4.89
CA TYR A 67 -1.65 -3.10 5.51
C TYR A 67 -1.94 -4.24 6.50
N HIS A 68 -1.62 -5.49 6.13
CA HIS A 68 -1.91 -6.63 7.00
C HIS A 68 -1.01 -6.64 8.25
N ARG A 69 0.24 -6.23 8.12
CA ARG A 69 1.14 -6.07 9.26
C ARG A 69 0.67 -4.96 10.20
N TYR A 70 0.16 -3.88 9.64
CA TYR A 70 -0.48 -2.81 10.39
C TYR A 70 -1.72 -3.32 11.11
N LEU A 71 -2.55 -4.11 10.42
CA LEU A 71 -3.78 -4.65 10.99
C LEU A 71 -3.49 -5.60 12.17
N VAL A 72 -2.41 -6.39 12.07
CA VAL A 72 -2.00 -7.25 13.18
C VAL A 72 -1.70 -6.40 14.44
N MET A 73 -1.00 -5.29 14.29
CA MET A 73 -0.74 -4.40 15.43
C MET A 73 -2.03 -3.88 16.04
N LYS A 74 -3.02 -3.55 15.22
CA LYS A 74 -4.29 -3.01 15.70
C LYS A 74 -5.19 -4.05 16.35
N THR A 75 -5.05 -5.32 15.98
CA THR A 75 -5.97 -6.37 16.45
C THR A 75 -5.37 -7.35 17.43
N SER A 76 -4.04 -7.47 17.50
CA SER A 76 -3.38 -8.39 18.42
C SER A 76 -2.93 -7.68 19.69
N VAL A 77 -3.60 -7.97 20.79
CA VAL A 77 -3.28 -7.37 22.08
C VAL A 77 -1.87 -7.72 22.53
N ARG A 78 -1.46 -8.97 22.36
CA ARG A 78 -0.13 -9.40 22.81
C ARG A 78 0.99 -8.75 22.01
N ILE A 79 0.81 -8.56 20.70
CA ILE A 79 1.82 -7.90 19.87
C ILE A 79 1.86 -6.42 20.20
N TYR A 80 0.70 -5.77 20.34
CA TYR A 80 0.65 -4.36 20.72
C TYR A 80 1.42 -4.12 22.02
N LYS A 81 1.20 -4.95 23.01
CA LYS A 81 1.86 -4.80 24.31
C LYS A 81 3.37 -5.01 24.21
N ARG A 82 3.80 -6.05 23.50
CA ARG A 82 5.22 -6.34 23.36
C ARG A 82 5.95 -5.23 22.62
N GLU A 83 5.34 -4.69 21.55
CA GLU A 83 5.96 -3.68 20.70
C GLU A 83 5.70 -2.25 21.20
N ASN A 84 4.97 -2.09 22.29
CA ASN A 84 4.55 -0.77 22.83
C ASN A 84 3.76 0.05 21.80
N GLY A 85 3.01 -0.62 20.93
CA GLY A 85 2.23 0.03 19.89
C GLY A 85 3.05 0.68 18.78
N LEU A 86 4.35 0.39 18.70
CA LEU A 86 5.25 0.97 17.71
C LEU A 86 5.46 0.04 16.53
N LEU A 87 5.40 0.60 15.33
CA LEU A 87 5.64 -0.12 14.09
C LEU A 87 6.88 0.41 13.40
N PRO A 88 7.70 -0.48 12.81
CA PRO A 88 8.81 -0.01 11.98
C PRO A 88 8.28 0.54 10.66
N VAL A 89 8.67 1.76 10.32
CA VAL A 89 8.15 2.47 9.15
C VAL A 89 9.29 3.08 8.36
N THR A 90 9.23 2.94 7.04
CA THR A 90 10.03 3.73 6.12
C THR A 90 9.13 4.74 5.43
N VAL A 91 9.70 5.88 5.07
CA VAL A 91 8.93 6.99 4.51
C VAL A 91 9.37 7.26 3.08
N ILE A 92 8.38 7.38 2.20
CA ILE A 92 8.59 7.87 0.84
C ILE A 92 7.81 9.17 0.66
N ASN A 93 8.37 10.09 -0.11
CA ASN A 93 7.75 11.38 -0.38
C ASN A 93 7.30 11.44 -1.83
N LYS A 94 5.98 11.45 -2.04
CA LYS A 94 5.41 11.47 -3.39
C LYS A 94 4.06 12.20 -3.36
N ASP A 95 3.67 12.77 -4.49
CA ASP A 95 2.33 13.34 -4.66
C ASP A 95 1.28 12.22 -4.65
N ILE A 96 0.00 12.61 -4.63
CA ILE A 96 -1.09 11.64 -4.46
C ILE A 96 -1.13 10.59 -5.59
N SER A 97 -0.94 11.00 -6.83
CA SER A 97 -0.93 10.05 -7.96
C SER A 97 0.22 9.06 -7.86
N ASN A 98 1.41 9.55 -7.49
CA ASN A 98 2.56 8.69 -7.30
C ASN A 98 2.41 7.78 -6.07
N ARG A 99 1.72 8.24 -5.02
CA ARG A 99 1.43 7.38 -3.86
C ARG A 99 0.53 6.22 -4.24
N MET A 100 -0.54 6.49 -5.01
CA MET A 100 -1.43 5.44 -5.50
C MET A 100 -0.68 4.43 -6.36
N ALA A 101 0.14 4.92 -7.29
CA ALA A 101 0.96 4.07 -8.13
C ALA A 101 1.95 3.23 -7.32
N SER A 102 2.57 3.83 -6.30
CA SER A 102 3.49 3.11 -5.42
C SER A 102 2.78 2.00 -4.66
N THR A 103 1.60 2.27 -4.12
CA THR A 103 0.81 1.26 -3.41
C THR A 103 0.51 0.08 -4.33
N ILE A 104 0.09 0.34 -5.56
CA ILE A 104 -0.23 -0.71 -6.52
C ILE A 104 1.02 -1.51 -6.88
N ARG A 105 2.13 -0.84 -7.18
CA ARG A 105 3.37 -1.53 -7.54
C ARG A 105 3.85 -2.45 -6.42
N HIS A 106 3.85 -1.96 -5.18
CA HIS A 106 4.27 -2.76 -4.02
C HIS A 106 3.40 -3.99 -3.86
N ASN A 107 2.09 -3.82 -3.96
CA ASN A 107 1.15 -4.92 -3.79
C ASN A 107 1.16 -5.87 -4.98
N ARG A 108 1.22 -5.34 -6.21
CA ARG A 108 1.24 -6.16 -7.42
C ARG A 108 2.49 -7.02 -7.53
N ALA A 109 3.62 -6.51 -7.07
CA ALA A 109 4.87 -7.27 -7.09
C ALA A 109 4.77 -8.54 -6.25
N ARG A 110 3.83 -8.61 -5.32
CA ARG A 110 3.56 -9.79 -4.51
C ARG A 110 2.53 -10.72 -5.12
N GLY A 111 1.87 -10.31 -6.24
CA GLY A 111 0.89 -11.11 -6.95
C GLY A 111 -0.40 -11.34 -6.20
N MET A 112 -0.80 -10.47 -5.31
CA MET A 112 -1.88 -10.69 -4.34
C MET A 112 -2.98 -9.64 -4.43
N HIS A 113 -3.56 -9.42 -5.60
CA HIS A 113 -4.71 -8.51 -5.66
C HIS A 113 -5.79 -8.96 -6.62
N SER A 114 -7.02 -8.47 -6.39
CA SER A 114 -8.12 -8.73 -7.28
C SER A 114 -8.06 -7.79 -8.48
N LEU A 115 -8.47 -8.32 -9.63
CA LEU A 115 -8.54 -7.54 -10.87
C LEU A 115 -9.52 -6.38 -10.73
N GLU A 116 -10.63 -6.58 -10.05
CA GLU A 116 -11.63 -5.56 -9.80
C GLU A 116 -11.07 -4.33 -9.10
N LEU A 117 -10.33 -4.56 -8.03
CA LEU A 117 -9.71 -3.48 -7.28
C LEU A 117 -8.68 -2.76 -8.13
N MET A 118 -7.90 -3.50 -8.92
CA MET A 118 -6.91 -2.91 -9.83
C MET A 118 -7.56 -2.02 -10.88
N THR A 119 -8.65 -2.46 -11.50
CA THR A 119 -9.35 -1.64 -12.51
C THR A 119 -9.94 -0.38 -11.90
N GLY A 120 -10.46 -0.46 -10.68
CA GLY A 120 -10.95 0.71 -9.97
C GLY A 120 -9.89 1.75 -9.72
N ILE A 121 -8.69 1.31 -9.34
CA ILE A 121 -7.57 2.20 -9.09
C ILE A 121 -7.06 2.82 -10.38
N VAL A 122 -7.00 2.05 -11.47
CA VAL A 122 -6.61 2.57 -12.78
C VAL A 122 -7.59 3.67 -13.22
N ALA A 123 -8.89 3.44 -13.01
CA ALA A 123 -9.90 4.45 -13.34
C ALA A 123 -9.68 5.74 -12.55
N GLU A 124 -9.34 5.62 -11.29
CA GLU A 124 -9.05 6.78 -10.42
C GLU A 124 -7.82 7.54 -10.89
N LEU A 125 -6.76 6.84 -11.29
CA LEU A 125 -5.57 7.48 -11.83
C LEU A 125 -5.87 8.19 -13.15
N SER A 126 -6.71 7.61 -14.00
CA SER A 126 -7.13 8.24 -15.24
C SER A 126 -7.90 9.53 -14.98
N LYS A 127 -8.80 9.53 -14.00
CA LYS A 127 -9.54 10.72 -13.58
C LYS A 127 -8.62 11.80 -13.04
N SER A 128 -7.50 11.42 -12.44
CA SER A 128 -6.51 12.36 -11.93
C SER A 128 -5.63 12.95 -13.03
N GLY A 129 -5.87 12.60 -14.29
CA GLY A 129 -5.16 13.17 -15.43
C GLY A 129 -3.92 12.40 -15.85
N MET A 130 -3.70 11.20 -15.31
CA MET A 130 -2.57 10.37 -15.69
C MET A 130 -2.84 9.74 -17.05
N SER A 131 -1.84 9.77 -17.94
CA SER A 131 -1.95 9.15 -19.26
C SER A 131 -1.88 7.62 -19.17
N ASP A 132 -2.42 6.95 -20.19
CA ASP A 132 -2.32 5.50 -20.28
C ASP A 132 -0.87 5.03 -20.22
N SER A 133 0.03 5.74 -20.93
CA SER A 133 1.46 5.42 -20.91
C SER A 133 2.06 5.52 -19.51
N TRP A 134 1.68 6.55 -18.77
CA TRP A 134 2.15 6.73 -17.40
C TRP A 134 1.66 5.58 -16.51
N ILE A 135 0.37 5.22 -16.65
CA ILE A 135 -0.24 4.15 -15.86
C ILE A 135 0.42 2.81 -16.17
N MET A 136 0.59 2.49 -17.45
CA MET A 136 1.26 1.25 -17.87
C MET A 136 2.66 1.14 -17.26
N ARG A 137 3.42 2.23 -17.35
CA ARG A 137 4.81 2.27 -16.87
C ARG A 137 4.90 2.12 -15.36
N ASN A 138 4.01 2.80 -14.63
CA ASN A 138 4.08 2.87 -13.18
C ASN A 138 3.33 1.75 -12.46
N ILE A 139 2.31 1.19 -13.09
CA ILE A 139 1.49 0.13 -12.49
C ILE A 139 1.85 -1.25 -13.04
N GLY A 140 2.40 -1.30 -14.26
CA GLY A 140 2.75 -2.56 -14.91
C GLY A 140 1.55 -3.30 -15.51
N MET A 141 0.46 -2.58 -15.82
CA MET A 141 -0.69 -3.13 -16.52
C MET A 141 -0.57 -2.84 -18.00
N ASP A 142 -1.06 -3.75 -18.83
CA ASP A 142 -1.10 -3.51 -20.25
C ASP A 142 -2.27 -2.61 -20.64
N LEU A 143 -2.22 -2.12 -21.89
CA LEU A 143 -3.20 -1.16 -22.38
C LEU A 143 -4.63 -1.70 -22.41
N SER A 144 -4.79 -2.98 -22.67
CA SER A 144 -6.11 -3.62 -22.74
C SER A 144 -6.81 -3.58 -21.37
N LEU A 145 -6.08 -3.80 -20.28
CA LEU A 145 -6.63 -3.71 -18.93
C LEU A 145 -7.00 -2.28 -18.55
N ILE A 146 -6.22 -1.31 -19.01
CA ILE A 146 -6.53 0.10 -18.77
C ILE A 146 -7.83 0.48 -19.47
N HIS A 147 -8.03 0.03 -20.70
CA HIS A 147 -9.24 0.31 -21.46
C HIS A 147 -10.48 -0.37 -20.87
N ILE A 148 -10.32 -1.57 -20.31
CA ILE A 148 -11.41 -2.28 -19.64
C ILE A 148 -11.93 -1.51 -18.43
N SER A 149 -11.07 -0.71 -17.78
CA SER A 149 -11.46 0.06 -16.60
C SER A 149 -12.36 1.26 -16.90
N GLU A 150 -12.61 1.59 -18.16
CA GLU A 150 -13.47 2.70 -18.57
C GLU A 150 -14.93 2.25 -18.70
N PRO A 151 -15.83 2.65 -17.81
CA PRO A 151 -17.22 2.17 -17.84
C PRO A 151 -17.99 2.49 -19.12
N THR A 152 -17.76 3.66 -19.69
CA THR A 152 -18.42 4.10 -20.92
C THR A 152 -18.10 3.17 -22.10
N ARG A 153 -16.84 2.77 -22.19
CA ARG A 153 -16.38 1.88 -23.27
C ARG A 153 -16.99 0.49 -23.14
N GLN A 154 -17.13 -0.02 -21.95
CA GLN A 154 -17.78 -1.30 -21.70
C GLN A 154 -19.25 -1.28 -22.11
N ALA A 155 -19.94 -0.20 -21.81
CA ALA A 155 -21.34 -0.04 -22.18
C ALA A 155 -21.54 -0.04 -23.70
N GLU A 156 -20.60 0.54 -24.43
CA GLU A 156 -20.66 0.58 -25.89
C GLU A 156 -20.42 -0.77 -26.54
N ILE A 157 -19.59 -1.61 -25.91
CA ILE A 157 -19.26 -2.93 -26.43
C ILE A 157 -20.40 -3.92 -26.20
N SER A 158 -21.10 -3.77 -25.12
CA SER A 158 -22.22 -4.65 -24.79
C SER A 158 -23.48 -4.27 -25.53
#